data_72c114ffcbf9cf3ddda7153420024b7f
#
_entry.id   72c114ffcbf9cf3ddda7153420024b7f
#
_cell.length_a   1.000
_cell.length_b   1.000
_cell.length_c   1.000
_cell.angle_alpha   90.00
_cell.angle_beta   90.00
_cell.angle_gamma   90.00
#
_symmetry.space_group_name_H-M   'P 1'
#
loop_
_entity.id
_entity.type
_entity.pdbx_description
1 polymer ?
#
loop_
_entity_poly.entity_id
_entity_poly.type
_entity_poly.pdbx_seq_one_letter_code
_entity_poly.pdbx_strand_id
1 'polypeptide(L)'
;MAIDRRAFLTTALAGAAGLARVGAQAPAAISPIPTPRDWTKQDPIQYPDPDIIALDPRFRRYIVANTVIRRMYFGTQWAEGPAWNGVGRFLVWSDIPNNVQMRWTEEDGRVTVFRNPSGYSNGNTFDFEGRQISCEHGGRRVVRYEHNGTVTVIADKFGGKRLNSPNDVAVNPDGSIWFTDPTYGIRGNFEGYKGEQETKEAVYRVDGKTLQMDKVTDDQSQPNGICFSPDYKKVYIADTGTGRDIRVYDVDGKVLRNGKRFIQLDIPGTGAPSAADGIRCDVDGNIWAGARPGVQVIHADGTRMGMIRLPETCANICFGGSRRNRLFMAASESLYSVYVETTGAHFA
;
A
#
# COMPACT_ATOMS: atom_id res chain seq x y z
N MET A 1 19.84 26.40 -70.01
CA MET A 1 18.39 26.51 -69.74
C MET A 1 18.19 26.81 -68.29
N ALA A 2 17.92 28.04 -67.95
CA ALA A 2 17.73 28.52 -66.61
C ALA A 2 16.20 28.42 -66.28
N ILE A 3 15.81 27.75 -65.21
CA ILE A 3 14.46 27.74 -64.76
C ILE A 3 14.31 28.84 -63.71
N ASP A 4 13.42 29.74 -64.01
CA ASP A 4 13.08 30.96 -63.28
C ASP A 4 12.34 30.59 -61.92
N ARG A 5 12.89 31.12 -60.82
CA ARG A 5 12.38 30.93 -59.47
C ARG A 5 11.57 32.13 -58.97
N ARG A 6 10.63 32.66 -59.77
CA ARG A 6 9.82 33.80 -59.32
C ARG A 6 8.39 33.71 -59.81
N ALA A 7 7.58 32.90 -59.21
CA ALA A 7 6.12 33.02 -59.29
C ALA A 7 5.40 32.18 -58.24
N PHE A 8 5.51 32.54 -56.93
CA PHE A 8 4.58 32.11 -55.92
C PHE A 8 4.46 33.17 -54.83
N LEU A 9 3.84 34.27 -55.18
CA LEU A 9 3.33 35.20 -54.17
C LEU A 9 2.13 35.93 -54.79
N THR A 10 1.05 35.84 -54.03
CA THR A 10 -0.23 36.55 -54.09
C THR A 10 -1.42 35.68 -54.48
N THR A 11 -1.99 35.11 -53.43
CA THR A 11 -3.47 35.11 -53.27
C THR A 11 -3.80 35.06 -51.76
N ALA A 12 -3.97 36.22 -51.16
CA ALA A 12 -4.53 36.37 -49.84
C ALA A 12 -6.03 36.16 -49.96
N LEU A 13 -6.54 35.05 -49.48
CA LEU A 13 -7.94 34.81 -49.24
C LEU A 13 -8.18 34.96 -47.75
N ALA A 14 -8.94 35.98 -47.38
CA ALA A 14 -9.50 36.18 -46.07
C ALA A 14 -10.48 35.05 -45.76
N GLY A 15 -10.03 34.07 -45.02
CA GLY A 15 -10.86 33.03 -44.39
C GLY A 15 -11.09 33.42 -42.93
N ALA A 16 -12.30 33.83 -42.56
CA ALA A 16 -12.70 33.97 -41.19
C ALA A 16 -12.63 32.60 -40.52
N ALA A 17 -11.56 32.37 -39.74
CA ALA A 17 -11.44 31.18 -38.90
C ALA A 17 -12.43 31.31 -37.74
N GLY A 18 -13.59 30.67 -37.87
CA GLY A 18 -14.44 30.38 -36.74
C GLY A 18 -13.69 29.51 -35.75
N LEU A 19 -13.28 30.08 -34.63
CA LEU A 19 -12.82 29.34 -33.47
C LEU A 19 -13.97 28.46 -33.01
N ALA A 20 -14.00 27.23 -33.48
CA ALA A 20 -14.80 26.18 -32.84
C ALA A 20 -14.30 26.07 -31.40
N ARG A 21 -15.09 26.57 -30.45
CA ARG A 21 -14.93 26.23 -29.03
C ARG A 21 -14.99 24.71 -28.97
N VAL A 22 -13.85 24.06 -28.70
CA VAL A 22 -13.82 22.69 -28.24
C VAL A 22 -14.57 22.74 -26.90
N GLY A 23 -15.86 22.40 -26.94
CA GLY A 23 -16.67 22.27 -25.74
C GLY A 23 -15.96 21.23 -24.86
N ALA A 24 -15.67 21.59 -23.64
CA ALA A 24 -15.21 20.64 -22.64
C ALA A 24 -16.21 19.49 -22.62
N GLN A 25 -15.82 18.32 -23.12
CA GLN A 25 -16.64 17.14 -23.13
C GLN A 25 -16.93 16.79 -21.68
N ALA A 26 -18.21 16.78 -21.30
CA ALA A 26 -18.59 16.38 -19.95
C ALA A 26 -17.89 15.05 -19.60
N PRO A 27 -17.38 14.87 -18.38
CA PRO A 27 -16.74 13.64 -17.99
C PRO A 27 -17.70 12.47 -18.24
N ALA A 28 -17.23 11.47 -18.99
CA ALA A 28 -18.05 10.31 -19.34
C ALA A 28 -18.62 9.71 -18.05
N ALA A 29 -19.93 9.50 -18.02
CA ALA A 29 -20.63 8.90 -16.90
C ALA A 29 -19.93 7.58 -16.49
N ILE A 30 -19.76 7.39 -15.20
CA ILE A 30 -19.21 6.14 -14.65
C ILE A 30 -20.28 5.08 -14.77
N SER A 31 -19.91 3.95 -15.37
CA SER A 31 -20.79 2.79 -15.46
C SER A 31 -21.14 2.26 -14.06
N PRO A 32 -22.31 1.65 -13.86
CA PRO A 32 -22.63 0.98 -12.60
C PRO A 32 -21.55 -0.04 -12.24
N ILE A 33 -21.38 -0.28 -10.93
CA ILE A 33 -20.42 -1.28 -10.45
C ILE A 33 -20.78 -2.65 -11.04
N PRO A 34 -19.86 -3.31 -11.76
CA PRO A 34 -20.17 -4.58 -12.41
C PRO A 34 -20.38 -5.70 -11.38
N THR A 35 -21.09 -6.76 -11.81
CA THR A 35 -21.24 -7.99 -11.01
C THR A 35 -19.85 -8.57 -10.69
N PRO A 36 -19.62 -9.05 -9.46
CA PRO A 36 -18.36 -9.70 -9.09
C PRO A 36 -18.06 -10.90 -9.98
N ARG A 37 -16.78 -11.10 -10.27
CA ARG A 37 -16.32 -12.32 -10.91
C ARG A 37 -16.57 -13.53 -10.02
N ASP A 38 -17.00 -14.65 -10.61
CA ASP A 38 -17.10 -15.92 -9.90
C ASP A 38 -15.73 -16.61 -9.86
N TRP A 39 -15.08 -16.53 -8.71
CA TRP A 39 -13.75 -17.11 -8.49
C TRP A 39 -13.75 -18.64 -8.31
N THR A 40 -14.93 -19.25 -8.23
CA THR A 40 -15.06 -20.72 -8.12
C THR A 40 -15.03 -21.40 -9.49
N LYS A 41 -15.25 -20.65 -10.57
CA LYS A 41 -15.25 -21.13 -11.95
C LYS A 41 -13.93 -20.86 -12.64
N GLN A 42 -13.62 -21.69 -13.62
CA GLN A 42 -12.51 -21.50 -14.55
C GLN A 42 -13.00 -20.91 -15.88
N ASP A 43 -13.90 -19.95 -15.81
CA ASP A 43 -14.40 -19.26 -16.99
C ASP A 43 -13.27 -18.52 -17.72
N PRO A 44 -13.39 -18.30 -19.04
CA PRO A 44 -12.43 -17.50 -19.78
C PRO A 44 -12.22 -16.13 -19.15
N ILE A 45 -10.98 -15.72 -19.06
CA ILE A 45 -10.60 -14.40 -18.52
C ILE A 45 -11.16 -13.31 -19.44
N GLN A 46 -11.88 -12.36 -18.86
CA GLN A 46 -12.40 -11.18 -19.57
C GLN A 46 -11.45 -10.00 -19.41
N TYR A 47 -11.32 -9.21 -20.46
CA TYR A 47 -10.57 -7.97 -20.48
C TYR A 47 -11.48 -6.79 -20.88
N PRO A 48 -11.36 -5.64 -20.21
CA PRO A 48 -10.66 -5.43 -18.94
C PRO A 48 -11.28 -6.26 -17.82
N ASP A 49 -10.49 -6.59 -16.78
CA ASP A 49 -10.98 -7.35 -15.64
C ASP A 49 -12.14 -6.59 -14.95
N PRO A 50 -13.34 -7.20 -14.80
CA PRO A 50 -14.52 -6.53 -14.26
C PRO A 50 -14.37 -6.15 -12.77
N ASP A 51 -13.38 -6.71 -12.09
CA ASP A 51 -13.07 -6.41 -10.69
C ASP A 51 -12.06 -5.26 -10.53
N ILE A 52 -11.59 -4.65 -11.63
CA ILE A 52 -10.82 -3.40 -11.64
C ILE A 52 -11.77 -2.25 -12.00
N ILE A 53 -12.23 -1.51 -11.02
CA ILE A 53 -13.40 -0.64 -11.11
C ILE A 53 -13.00 0.82 -11.00
N ALA A 54 -13.31 1.63 -12.04
CA ALA A 54 -13.18 3.07 -11.97
C ALA A 54 -14.44 3.68 -11.29
N LEU A 55 -14.23 4.33 -10.15
CA LEU A 55 -15.25 5.10 -9.43
C LEU A 55 -15.21 6.59 -9.80
N ASP A 56 -14.09 7.04 -10.34
CA ASP A 56 -13.86 8.36 -10.93
C ASP A 56 -13.11 8.17 -12.24
N PRO A 57 -13.40 8.98 -13.29
CA PRO A 57 -12.73 8.86 -14.61
C PRO A 57 -11.21 8.92 -14.56
N ARG A 58 -10.64 9.60 -13.56
CA ARG A 58 -9.19 9.71 -13.36
C ARG A 58 -8.51 8.35 -13.11
N PHE A 59 -9.22 7.37 -12.58
CA PHE A 59 -8.66 6.05 -12.32
C PHE A 59 -8.34 5.27 -13.60
N ARG A 60 -9.00 5.57 -14.72
CA ARG A 60 -8.81 4.85 -16.00
C ARG A 60 -7.36 4.87 -16.48
N ARG A 61 -6.61 5.93 -16.15
CA ARG A 61 -5.17 6.03 -16.51
C ARG A 61 -4.27 5.04 -15.77
N TYR A 62 -4.76 4.44 -14.69
CA TYR A 62 -4.02 3.47 -13.87
C TYR A 62 -4.34 2.02 -14.23
N ILE A 63 -5.29 1.80 -15.13
CA ILE A 63 -5.77 0.47 -15.53
C ILE A 63 -4.99 0.00 -16.76
N VAL A 64 -4.32 -1.14 -16.62
CA VAL A 64 -3.76 -1.89 -17.75
C VAL A 64 -4.89 -2.70 -18.38
N ALA A 65 -5.31 -2.36 -19.60
CA ALA A 65 -6.53 -2.92 -20.20
C ALA A 65 -6.50 -4.45 -20.45
N ASN A 66 -5.31 -5.02 -20.62
CA ASN A 66 -5.09 -6.44 -20.92
C ASN A 66 -4.45 -7.20 -19.74
N THR A 67 -4.66 -6.73 -18.51
CA THR A 67 -4.27 -7.44 -17.30
C THR A 67 -5.49 -7.96 -16.54
N VAL A 68 -5.25 -8.94 -15.69
CA VAL A 68 -6.24 -9.50 -14.78
C VAL A 68 -5.67 -9.65 -13.38
N ILE A 69 -6.54 -9.67 -12.40
CA ILE A 69 -6.19 -10.03 -11.03
C ILE A 69 -5.89 -11.53 -11.01
N ARG A 70 -4.71 -11.90 -10.50
CA ARG A 70 -4.29 -13.30 -10.38
C ARG A 70 -4.14 -13.65 -8.91
N ARG A 71 -4.71 -14.78 -8.51
CA ARG A 71 -4.39 -15.42 -7.24
C ARG A 71 -3.05 -16.14 -7.43
N MET A 72 -2.03 -15.67 -6.70
CA MET A 72 -0.66 -16.18 -6.76
C MET A 72 -0.43 -17.36 -5.82
N TYR A 73 -1.11 -17.33 -4.67
CA TYR A 73 -1.00 -18.33 -3.62
C TYR A 73 -2.31 -18.39 -2.82
N PHE A 74 -2.61 -19.55 -2.29
CA PHE A 74 -3.70 -19.83 -1.38
C PHE A 74 -3.21 -20.80 -0.29
N GLY A 75 -3.62 -20.60 0.95
CA GLY A 75 -3.29 -21.49 2.06
C GLY A 75 -2.60 -20.80 3.25
N THR A 76 -2.60 -19.47 3.31
CA THR A 76 -2.32 -18.72 4.55
C THR A 76 -3.55 -18.78 5.47
N GLN A 77 -3.36 -18.48 6.75
CA GLN A 77 -4.49 -18.23 7.67
C GLN A 77 -4.83 -16.74 7.76
N TRP A 78 -3.82 -15.87 7.72
CA TRP A 78 -3.97 -14.43 7.63
C TRP A 78 -2.73 -13.82 6.97
N ALA A 79 -2.86 -13.54 5.67
CA ALA A 79 -1.79 -12.97 4.87
C ALA A 79 -1.64 -11.46 5.15
N GLU A 80 -0.43 -11.05 5.51
CA GLU A 80 -0.11 -9.68 5.91
C GLU A 80 1.27 -9.22 5.45
N GLY A 81 1.50 -7.91 5.54
CA GLY A 81 2.79 -7.25 5.43
C GLY A 81 3.62 -7.60 4.21
N PRO A 82 3.08 -7.55 2.99
CA PRO A 82 3.87 -7.84 1.80
C PRO A 82 4.93 -6.76 1.57
N ALA A 83 6.15 -7.19 1.26
CA ALA A 83 7.26 -6.30 0.93
C ALA A 83 8.10 -6.86 -0.22
N TRP A 84 8.48 -5.99 -1.15
CA TRP A 84 9.23 -6.34 -2.34
C TRP A 84 10.73 -6.06 -2.17
N ASN A 85 11.56 -7.07 -2.36
CA ASN A 85 13.01 -6.91 -2.48
C ASN A 85 13.40 -6.75 -3.95
N GLY A 86 13.76 -5.53 -4.34
CA GLY A 86 14.09 -5.22 -5.74
C GLY A 86 15.42 -5.81 -6.21
N VAL A 87 16.36 -6.04 -5.29
CA VAL A 87 17.67 -6.63 -5.62
C VAL A 87 17.55 -8.14 -5.81
N GLY A 88 16.91 -8.82 -4.86
CA GLY A 88 16.70 -10.27 -4.92
C GLY A 88 15.52 -10.68 -5.79
N ARG A 89 14.70 -9.72 -6.27
CA ARG A 89 13.51 -9.92 -7.11
C ARG A 89 12.54 -10.94 -6.51
N PHE A 90 12.21 -10.72 -5.22
CA PHE A 90 11.27 -11.57 -4.50
C PHE A 90 10.34 -10.73 -3.62
N LEU A 91 9.16 -11.26 -3.39
CA LEU A 91 8.19 -10.77 -2.43
C LEU A 91 8.31 -11.60 -1.15
N VAL A 92 8.30 -10.95 0.01
CA VAL A 92 8.01 -11.61 1.28
C VAL A 92 6.64 -11.17 1.77
N TRP A 93 5.94 -12.02 2.51
CA TRP A 93 4.75 -11.66 3.28
C TRP A 93 4.63 -12.54 4.51
N SER A 94 3.88 -12.09 5.48
CA SER A 94 3.64 -12.80 6.73
C SER A 94 2.37 -13.64 6.65
N ASP A 95 2.40 -14.85 7.16
CA ASP A 95 1.23 -15.60 7.58
C ASP A 95 1.26 -15.62 9.11
N ILE A 96 0.58 -14.64 9.71
CA ILE A 96 0.77 -14.32 11.13
C ILE A 96 0.40 -15.50 12.01
N PRO A 97 -0.82 -16.13 11.90
CA PRO A 97 -1.22 -17.18 12.81
C PRO A 97 -0.36 -18.45 12.70
N ASN A 98 0.15 -18.74 11.52
CA ASN A 98 1.08 -19.86 11.31
C ASN A 98 2.51 -19.54 11.75
N ASN A 99 2.78 -18.30 12.16
CA ASN A 99 4.09 -17.83 12.62
C ASN A 99 5.20 -18.05 11.58
N VAL A 100 4.89 -17.81 10.30
CA VAL A 100 5.84 -17.94 9.20
C VAL A 100 5.87 -16.71 8.31
N GLN A 101 7.01 -16.46 7.68
CA GLN A 101 7.10 -15.60 6.50
C GLN A 101 7.20 -16.46 5.26
N MET A 102 6.43 -16.09 4.26
CA MET A 102 6.42 -16.70 2.95
C MET A 102 7.25 -15.86 1.96
N ARG A 103 7.74 -16.48 0.90
CA ARG A 103 8.44 -15.81 -0.19
C ARG A 103 7.92 -16.29 -1.54
N TRP A 104 7.62 -15.36 -2.42
CA TRP A 104 7.43 -15.60 -3.85
C TRP A 104 8.61 -15.05 -4.63
N THR A 105 9.19 -15.86 -5.52
CA THR A 105 10.34 -15.50 -6.35
C THR A 105 9.86 -15.15 -7.77
N GLU A 106 10.25 -13.98 -8.29
CA GLU A 106 9.80 -13.52 -9.61
C GLU A 106 10.34 -14.38 -10.75
N GLU A 107 11.54 -14.93 -10.59
CA GLU A 107 12.22 -15.68 -11.63
C GLU A 107 11.48 -16.97 -12.03
N ASP A 108 11.00 -17.73 -11.07
CA ASP A 108 10.38 -19.05 -11.29
C ASP A 108 8.93 -19.14 -10.81
N GLY A 109 8.40 -18.07 -10.18
CA GLY A 109 7.03 -18.00 -9.66
C GLY A 109 6.77 -18.89 -8.45
N ARG A 110 7.80 -19.45 -7.83
CA ARG A 110 7.63 -20.35 -6.68
C ARG A 110 7.32 -19.61 -5.40
N VAL A 111 6.47 -20.24 -4.59
CA VAL A 111 6.22 -19.85 -3.21
C VAL A 111 6.93 -20.84 -2.28
N THR A 112 7.66 -20.30 -1.32
CA THR A 112 8.39 -21.08 -0.30
C THR A 112 8.23 -20.44 1.07
N VAL A 113 8.40 -21.23 2.14
CA VAL A 113 8.59 -20.67 3.48
C VAL A 113 9.95 -19.96 3.49
N PHE A 114 9.96 -18.70 3.87
CA PHE A 114 11.15 -17.89 3.96
C PHE A 114 11.76 -17.90 5.36
N ARG A 115 10.90 -17.84 6.39
CA ARG A 115 11.30 -17.83 7.80
C ARG A 115 10.30 -18.57 8.65
N ASN A 116 10.79 -19.47 9.52
CA ASN A 116 9.98 -20.23 10.47
C ASN A 116 10.82 -20.58 11.73
N PRO A 117 10.49 -20.10 12.93
CA PRO A 117 9.38 -19.16 13.21
C PRO A 117 9.71 -17.73 12.74
N SER A 118 8.67 -16.93 12.48
CA SER A 118 8.79 -15.52 12.09
C SER A 118 8.66 -14.54 13.25
N GLY A 119 8.38 -15.03 14.45
CA GLY A 119 8.05 -14.19 15.59
C GLY A 119 6.64 -13.60 15.53
N TYR A 120 5.71 -14.24 14.83
CA TYR A 120 4.39 -13.68 14.49
C TYR A 120 4.54 -12.34 13.79
N SER A 121 5.40 -12.31 12.77
CA SER A 121 5.62 -11.10 12.00
C SER A 121 4.33 -10.63 11.33
N ASN A 122 4.15 -9.30 11.27
CA ASN A 122 3.06 -8.64 10.55
C ASN A 122 3.66 -7.82 9.39
N GLY A 123 3.74 -6.50 9.49
CA GLY A 123 4.28 -5.61 8.48
C GLY A 123 5.76 -5.82 8.21
N ASN A 124 6.14 -5.76 6.95
CA ASN A 124 7.53 -5.83 6.52
C ASN A 124 7.85 -4.69 5.56
N THR A 125 9.11 -4.32 5.52
CA THR A 125 9.68 -3.41 4.52
C THR A 125 11.15 -3.72 4.31
N PHE A 126 11.78 -3.08 3.33
CA PHE A 126 13.22 -3.11 3.15
C PHE A 126 13.77 -1.69 3.29
N ASP A 127 14.90 -1.54 3.96
CA ASP A 127 15.58 -0.25 4.03
C ASP A 127 16.38 0.03 2.73
N PHE A 128 16.97 1.21 2.64
CA PHE A 128 17.73 1.64 1.46
C PHE A 128 19.03 0.85 1.23
N GLU A 129 19.43 0.01 2.20
CA GLU A 129 20.53 -0.94 2.06
C GLU A 129 20.04 -2.34 1.68
N GLY A 130 18.72 -2.52 1.52
CA GLY A 130 18.12 -3.83 1.16
C GLY A 130 17.97 -4.78 2.34
N ARG A 131 18.11 -4.31 3.58
CA ARG A 131 17.88 -5.12 4.78
C ARG A 131 16.40 -5.15 5.11
N GLN A 132 15.89 -6.34 5.42
CA GLN A 132 14.49 -6.48 5.83
C GLN A 132 14.28 -5.93 7.23
N ILE A 133 13.22 -5.12 7.39
CA ILE A 133 12.68 -4.69 8.67
C ILE A 133 11.32 -5.36 8.84
N SER A 134 11.06 -5.91 10.03
CA SER A 134 9.84 -6.64 10.34
C SER A 134 9.26 -6.22 11.68
N CYS A 135 7.95 -6.06 11.72
CA CYS A 135 7.18 -5.91 12.94
C CYS A 135 6.83 -7.31 13.48
N GLU A 136 7.25 -7.64 14.69
CA GLU A 136 7.04 -8.94 15.30
C GLU A 136 6.09 -8.83 16.50
N HIS A 137 4.85 -9.34 16.35
CA HIS A 137 3.85 -9.36 17.41
C HIS A 137 4.29 -10.21 18.62
N GLY A 138 4.82 -11.41 18.35
CA GLY A 138 5.24 -12.33 19.40
C GLY A 138 6.38 -11.79 20.27
N GLY A 139 7.30 -11.06 19.66
CA GLY A 139 8.38 -10.35 20.35
C GLY A 139 7.98 -9.00 20.92
N ARG A 140 6.85 -8.44 20.49
CA ARG A 140 6.42 -7.06 20.77
C ARG A 140 7.52 -6.07 20.39
N ARG A 141 8.06 -6.20 19.17
CA ARG A 141 9.26 -5.48 18.74
C ARG A 141 9.30 -5.24 17.24
N VAL A 142 10.14 -4.31 16.82
CA VAL A 142 10.58 -4.14 15.43
C VAL A 142 12.01 -4.61 15.33
N VAL A 143 12.31 -5.42 14.32
CA VAL A 143 13.65 -5.96 14.08
C VAL A 143 14.14 -5.64 12.68
N ARG A 144 15.47 -5.63 12.51
CA ARG A 144 16.13 -5.58 11.21
C ARG A 144 17.04 -6.78 11.03
N TYR A 145 16.89 -7.47 9.91
CA TYR A 145 17.72 -8.60 9.53
C TYR A 145 18.93 -8.08 8.75
N GLU A 146 20.10 -8.22 9.35
CA GLU A 146 21.35 -7.72 8.78
C GLU A 146 21.89 -8.67 7.71
N HIS A 147 22.71 -8.16 6.77
CA HIS A 147 23.31 -8.96 5.70
C HIS A 147 24.22 -10.09 6.19
N ASN A 148 24.80 -9.96 7.38
CA ASN A 148 25.62 -11.00 8.00
C ASN A 148 24.82 -12.09 8.72
N GLY A 149 23.47 -12.04 8.65
CA GLY A 149 22.57 -13.00 9.27
C GLY A 149 22.20 -12.71 10.72
N THR A 150 22.74 -11.65 11.33
CA THR A 150 22.33 -11.21 12.68
C THR A 150 21.00 -10.47 12.63
N VAL A 151 20.33 -10.38 13.80
CA VAL A 151 19.08 -9.63 13.96
C VAL A 151 19.31 -8.50 14.94
N THR A 152 19.06 -7.28 14.49
CA THR A 152 19.12 -6.07 15.32
C THR A 152 17.72 -5.74 15.80
N VAL A 153 17.51 -5.63 17.12
CA VAL A 153 16.26 -5.10 17.68
C VAL A 153 16.28 -3.58 17.51
N ILE A 154 15.36 -3.07 16.71
CA ILE A 154 15.21 -1.63 16.44
C ILE A 154 14.45 -0.95 17.59
N ALA A 155 13.37 -1.58 18.06
CA ALA A 155 12.56 -1.11 19.16
C ALA A 155 11.80 -2.28 19.81
N ASP A 156 11.75 -2.29 21.15
CA ASP A 156 10.94 -3.23 21.95
C ASP A 156 10.25 -2.56 23.14
N LYS A 157 10.68 -1.33 23.49
CA LYS A 157 10.19 -0.57 24.65
C LYS A 157 10.16 0.91 24.35
N PHE A 158 9.22 1.61 25.01
CA PHE A 158 9.18 3.07 25.05
C PHE A 158 8.99 3.54 26.50
N GLY A 159 9.88 4.41 27.01
CA GLY A 159 9.82 4.87 28.38
C GLY A 159 9.92 3.74 29.43
N GLY A 160 10.66 2.67 29.12
CA GLY A 160 10.83 1.51 29.99
C GLY A 160 9.71 0.48 29.92
N LYS A 161 8.60 0.75 29.23
CA LYS A 161 7.44 -0.14 29.04
C LYS A 161 7.55 -0.84 27.70
N ARG A 162 7.06 -2.10 27.64
CA ARG A 162 7.03 -2.85 26.39
C ARG A 162 6.07 -2.21 25.39
N LEU A 163 6.43 -2.29 24.11
CA LEU A 163 5.51 -1.96 23.01
C LEU A 163 4.28 -2.89 23.05
N ASN A 164 3.21 -2.51 22.36
CA ASN A 164 2.00 -3.35 22.26
C ASN A 164 2.25 -4.52 21.29
N SER A 165 2.09 -4.29 20.02
CA SER A 165 2.37 -5.24 18.94
C SER A 165 2.60 -4.46 17.64
N PRO A 166 3.85 -4.03 17.36
CA PRO A 166 4.17 -3.29 16.15
C PRO A 166 3.56 -3.95 14.92
N ASN A 167 2.88 -3.14 14.08
CA ASN A 167 2.00 -3.64 13.02
C ASN A 167 2.57 -3.37 11.62
N ASP A 168 2.61 -2.12 11.15
CA ASP A 168 3.16 -1.77 9.84
C ASP A 168 4.34 -0.80 9.97
N VAL A 169 5.20 -0.74 8.95
CA VAL A 169 6.50 -0.05 9.03
C VAL A 169 6.86 0.60 7.70
N ALA A 170 7.41 1.81 7.78
CA ALA A 170 7.94 2.56 6.64
C ALA A 170 9.31 3.17 6.98
N VAL A 171 10.18 3.34 5.97
CA VAL A 171 11.52 3.91 6.12
C VAL A 171 11.57 5.27 5.43
N ASN A 172 12.13 6.27 6.11
CA ASN A 172 12.36 7.60 5.57
C ASN A 172 13.80 7.71 5.02
N PRO A 173 14.08 8.55 3.99
CA PRO A 173 15.42 8.71 3.42
C PRO A 173 16.51 9.16 4.42
N ASP A 174 16.13 9.75 5.54
CA ASP A 174 17.07 10.07 6.63
C ASP A 174 17.55 8.83 7.40
N GLY A 175 17.05 7.63 7.01
CA GLY A 175 17.32 6.34 7.64
C GLY A 175 16.43 6.05 8.84
N SER A 176 15.52 6.96 9.22
CA SER A 176 14.59 6.70 10.31
C SER A 176 13.52 5.68 9.94
N ILE A 177 13.14 4.87 10.92
CA ILE A 177 12.16 3.79 10.80
C ILE A 177 10.91 4.23 11.55
N TRP A 178 9.77 4.24 10.85
CA TRP A 178 8.49 4.66 11.40
C TRP A 178 7.55 3.45 11.44
N PHE A 179 6.90 3.23 12.58
CA PHE A 179 6.00 2.08 12.73
C PHE A 179 4.80 2.42 13.61
N THR A 180 3.74 1.65 13.41
CA THR A 180 2.50 1.70 14.18
C THR A 180 2.50 0.60 15.25
N ASP A 181 1.92 0.89 16.42
CA ASP A 181 1.93 -0.02 17.58
C ASP A 181 0.53 -0.19 18.20
N PRO A 182 -0.42 -0.81 17.45
CA PRO A 182 -1.72 -1.18 18.00
C PRO A 182 -1.63 -2.44 18.86
N THR A 183 -2.77 -2.87 19.42
CA THR A 183 -2.84 -4.00 20.36
C THR A 183 -3.18 -5.36 19.72
N TYR A 184 -3.20 -5.50 18.39
CA TYR A 184 -3.68 -6.71 17.72
C TYR A 184 -2.99 -7.99 18.20
N GLY A 185 -1.67 -8.01 18.22
CA GLY A 185 -0.87 -9.19 18.57
C GLY A 185 -0.87 -9.57 20.05
N ILE A 186 -1.45 -8.72 20.93
CA ILE A 186 -1.56 -9.02 22.37
C ILE A 186 -2.99 -9.25 22.87
N ARG A 187 -4.00 -9.17 21.99
CA ARG A 187 -5.41 -9.41 22.35
C ARG A 187 -5.71 -10.87 22.62
N GLY A 188 -4.99 -11.77 21.98
CA GLY A 188 -5.21 -13.21 22.04
C GLY A 188 -3.97 -14.00 21.64
N ASN A 189 -4.16 -15.30 21.38
CA ASN A 189 -3.07 -16.21 20.96
C ASN A 189 -3.18 -16.62 19.49
N PHE A 190 -3.80 -15.78 18.64
CA PHE A 190 -3.96 -16.07 17.23
C PHE A 190 -2.88 -15.35 16.38
N GLU A 191 -2.66 -14.06 16.64
CA GLU A 191 -1.67 -13.25 15.91
C GLU A 191 -0.41 -12.94 16.74
N GLY A 192 -0.25 -13.59 17.89
CA GLY A 192 0.82 -13.37 18.83
C GLY A 192 0.54 -14.07 20.15
N TYR A 193 0.90 -13.44 21.25
CA TYR A 193 0.66 -13.96 22.59
C TYR A 193 -0.17 -12.96 23.40
N LYS A 194 -1.27 -13.44 24.01
CA LYS A 194 -2.06 -12.62 24.92
C LYS A 194 -1.16 -11.95 25.97
N GLY A 195 -1.31 -10.64 26.11
CA GLY A 195 -0.50 -9.85 27.04
C GLY A 195 -1.21 -8.59 27.49
N GLU A 196 -0.67 -7.97 28.53
CA GLU A 196 -1.17 -6.70 29.03
C GLU A 196 -0.68 -5.54 28.18
N GLN A 197 -1.56 -4.57 27.94
CA GLN A 197 -1.23 -3.30 27.32
C GLN A 197 -0.48 -2.42 28.34
N GLU A 198 0.77 -2.10 28.06
CA GLU A 198 1.61 -1.27 28.94
C GLU A 198 1.68 0.19 28.49
N THR A 199 1.46 0.44 27.19
CA THR A 199 1.51 1.77 26.56
C THR A 199 0.22 2.05 25.81
N LYS A 200 -0.13 3.34 25.67
CA LYS A 200 -1.19 3.74 24.73
C LYS A 200 -0.76 3.38 23.32
N GLU A 201 -1.72 2.96 22.50
CA GLU A 201 -1.50 2.74 21.07
C GLU A 201 -0.97 4.03 20.42
N ALA A 202 0.06 3.91 19.61
CA ALA A 202 0.78 5.06 19.10
C ALA A 202 1.52 4.76 17.81
N VAL A 203 2.06 5.80 17.21
CA VAL A 203 3.02 5.73 16.10
C VAL A 203 4.36 6.24 16.59
N TYR A 204 5.41 5.54 16.25
CA TYR A 204 6.77 5.84 16.69
C TYR A 204 7.70 6.07 15.50
N ARG A 205 8.72 6.86 15.73
CA ARG A 205 9.88 7.06 14.87
C ARG A 205 11.14 6.62 15.62
N VAL A 206 11.98 5.83 14.98
CA VAL A 206 13.28 5.42 15.50
C VAL A 206 14.37 5.95 14.59
N ASP A 207 15.37 6.57 15.14
CA ASP A 207 16.59 6.94 14.43
C ASP A 207 17.36 5.66 14.05
N GLY A 208 17.57 5.43 12.75
CA GLY A 208 18.14 4.16 12.26
C GLY A 208 19.61 3.92 12.65
N LYS A 209 20.30 4.95 13.17
CA LYS A 209 21.71 4.87 13.61
C LYS A 209 21.84 4.77 15.13
N THR A 210 21.15 5.65 15.85
CA THR A 210 21.26 5.77 17.31
C THR A 210 20.27 4.91 18.05
N LEU A 211 19.23 4.40 17.37
CA LEU A 211 18.08 3.68 17.90
C LEU A 211 17.28 4.50 18.95
N GLN A 212 17.46 5.80 18.98
CA GLN A 212 16.61 6.67 19.77
C GLN A 212 15.20 6.70 19.19
N MET A 213 14.21 6.52 20.05
CA MET A 213 12.80 6.43 19.68
C MET A 213 12.03 7.64 20.19
N ASP A 214 11.24 8.23 19.28
CA ASP A 214 10.30 9.31 19.55
C ASP A 214 8.87 8.80 19.31
N LYS A 215 7.92 9.12 20.21
CA LYS A 215 6.49 8.96 19.92
C LYS A 215 6.04 10.15 19.10
N VAL A 216 5.55 9.93 17.87
CA VAL A 216 5.19 11.00 16.94
C VAL A 216 3.72 11.37 16.98
N THR A 217 2.84 10.41 17.29
CA THR A 217 1.42 10.66 17.58
C THR A 217 0.80 9.49 18.35
N ASP A 218 -0.27 9.77 19.09
CA ASP A 218 -1.12 8.78 19.77
C ASP A 218 -2.60 9.21 19.73
N ASP A 219 -2.98 9.93 18.67
CA ASP A 219 -4.33 10.48 18.49
C ASP A 219 -5.27 9.54 17.70
N GLN A 220 -4.78 8.35 17.33
CA GLN A 220 -5.53 7.28 16.67
C GLN A 220 -5.82 6.16 17.67
N SER A 221 -6.95 5.46 17.45
CA SER A 221 -7.37 4.40 18.38
C SER A 221 -6.74 3.04 18.06
N GLN A 222 -6.46 2.76 16.80
CA GLN A 222 -5.78 1.54 16.34
C GLN A 222 -4.98 1.85 15.08
N PRO A 223 -3.82 2.54 15.20
CA PRO A 223 -2.98 2.87 14.07
C PRO A 223 -2.51 1.58 13.39
N ASN A 224 -2.66 1.51 12.07
CA ASN A 224 -2.38 0.34 11.26
C ASN A 224 -1.42 0.69 10.12
N GLY A 225 -1.83 0.64 8.86
CA GLY A 225 -0.99 0.94 7.73
C GLY A 225 -0.36 2.33 7.78
N ILE A 226 0.91 2.42 7.37
CA ILE A 226 1.67 3.67 7.34
C ILE A 226 2.42 3.83 6.02
N CYS A 227 2.34 5.00 5.38
CA CYS A 227 3.17 5.33 4.21
C CYS A 227 3.43 6.82 4.11
N PHE A 228 4.53 7.18 3.42
CA PHE A 228 4.86 8.57 3.13
C PHE A 228 4.32 9.01 1.76
N SER A 229 4.15 10.33 1.58
CA SER A 229 4.02 10.95 0.25
C SER A 229 5.30 10.76 -0.58
N PRO A 230 5.26 10.92 -1.93
CA PRO A 230 6.45 10.73 -2.77
C PRO A 230 7.63 11.60 -2.37
N ASP A 231 7.38 12.79 -1.85
CA ASP A 231 8.40 13.76 -1.39
C ASP A 231 8.74 13.65 0.11
N TYR A 232 8.16 12.66 0.82
CA TYR A 232 8.32 12.43 2.26
C TYR A 232 7.88 13.58 3.17
N LYS A 233 7.21 14.61 2.64
CA LYS A 233 6.72 15.74 3.45
C LYS A 233 5.43 15.45 4.17
N LYS A 234 4.75 14.37 3.81
CA LYS A 234 3.54 13.90 4.48
C LYS A 234 3.67 12.44 4.86
N VAL A 235 3.01 12.09 5.95
CA VAL A 235 2.77 10.69 6.32
C VAL A 235 1.27 10.45 6.40
N TYR A 236 0.84 9.32 5.87
CA TYR A 236 -0.51 8.81 5.96
C TYR A 236 -0.53 7.63 6.91
N ILE A 237 -1.53 7.59 7.79
CA ILE A 237 -1.69 6.53 8.78
C ILE A 237 -3.15 6.10 8.78
N ALA A 238 -3.38 4.81 8.57
CA ALA A 238 -4.71 4.21 8.67
C ALA A 238 -5.08 3.97 10.14
N ASP A 239 -6.36 4.19 10.48
CA ASP A 239 -6.94 3.83 11.78
C ASP A 239 -8.05 2.80 11.56
N THR A 240 -7.84 1.57 12.01
CA THR A 240 -8.84 0.50 11.96
C THR A 240 -9.75 0.46 13.19
N GLY A 241 -9.54 1.35 14.13
CA GLY A 241 -10.33 1.47 15.35
C GLY A 241 -11.63 2.26 15.16
N THR A 242 -11.94 3.13 16.10
CA THR A 242 -13.19 3.90 16.08
C THR A 242 -13.24 4.94 14.97
N GLY A 243 -12.09 5.47 14.54
CA GLY A 243 -11.98 6.45 13.45
C GLY A 243 -12.32 5.87 12.10
N ARG A 244 -11.86 4.66 11.82
CA ARG A 244 -11.99 3.98 10.51
C ARG A 244 -11.66 4.90 9.34
N ASP A 245 -10.60 5.67 9.52
CA ASP A 245 -10.17 6.66 8.55
C ASP A 245 -8.68 6.50 8.20
N ILE A 246 -8.26 7.21 7.17
CA ILE A 246 -6.86 7.51 6.94
C ILE A 246 -6.64 8.95 7.37
N ARG A 247 -5.64 9.17 8.20
CA ARG A 247 -5.20 10.51 8.60
C ARG A 247 -3.94 10.90 7.86
N VAL A 248 -3.77 12.19 7.64
CA VAL A 248 -2.56 12.76 7.01
C VAL A 248 -1.96 13.82 7.92
N TYR A 249 -0.64 13.82 8.00
CA TYR A 249 0.15 14.76 8.78
C TYR A 249 1.27 15.32 7.92
N ASP A 250 1.66 16.56 8.21
CA ASP A 250 2.90 17.12 7.68
C ASP A 250 4.08 16.63 8.54
N VAL A 251 5.17 16.20 7.88
CA VAL A 251 6.39 15.72 8.54
C VAL A 251 7.35 16.90 8.68
N ASP A 252 7.69 17.25 9.92
CA ASP A 252 8.66 18.29 10.28
C ASP A 252 9.76 17.67 11.15
N GLY A 253 10.73 17.03 10.49
CA GLY A 253 11.79 16.27 11.15
C GLY A 253 11.24 15.11 11.99
N LYS A 254 11.25 15.28 13.33
CA LYS A 254 10.77 14.29 14.30
C LYS A 254 9.32 14.53 14.74
N VAL A 255 8.66 15.55 14.23
CA VAL A 255 7.35 16.02 14.71
C VAL A 255 6.33 15.94 13.59
N LEU A 256 5.14 15.47 13.91
CA LEU A 256 3.98 15.53 13.04
C LEU A 256 3.17 16.79 13.33
N ARG A 257 2.76 17.49 12.27
CA ARG A 257 1.95 18.71 12.34
C ARG A 257 0.69 18.59 11.49
N ASN A 258 -0.27 19.46 11.76
CA ASN A 258 -1.48 19.66 10.92
C ASN A 258 -2.25 18.35 10.68
N GLY A 259 -2.27 17.45 11.67
CA GLY A 259 -2.97 16.17 11.58
C GLY A 259 -4.46 16.37 11.31
N LYS A 260 -4.97 15.74 10.25
CA LYS A 260 -6.38 15.78 9.89
C LYS A 260 -6.82 14.49 9.21
N ARG A 261 -8.13 14.25 9.22
CA ARG A 261 -8.73 13.18 8.43
C ARG A 261 -8.47 13.44 6.94
N PHE A 262 -7.91 12.46 6.25
CA PHE A 262 -7.76 12.45 4.81
C PHE A 262 -9.01 11.89 4.15
N ILE A 263 -9.46 10.70 4.58
CA ILE A 263 -10.69 10.06 4.12
C ILE A 263 -11.19 9.06 5.16
N GLN A 264 -12.50 8.88 5.21
CA GLN A 264 -13.16 7.74 5.88
C GLN A 264 -13.67 6.78 4.81
N LEU A 265 -13.41 5.47 4.99
CA LEU A 265 -13.77 4.48 3.99
C LEU A 265 -15.12 3.82 4.30
N ASP A 266 -15.84 3.51 3.23
CA ASP A 266 -16.99 2.63 3.19
C ASP A 266 -16.82 1.61 2.04
N ILE A 267 -17.69 0.65 1.96
CA ILE A 267 -17.74 -0.28 0.82
C ILE A 267 -18.50 0.39 -0.32
N PRO A 268 -17.86 0.71 -1.45
CA PRO A 268 -18.48 1.40 -2.56
C PRO A 268 -19.76 0.70 -3.06
N GLY A 269 -20.81 1.48 -3.26
CA GLY A 269 -22.11 0.99 -3.73
C GLY A 269 -23.02 0.43 -2.64
N THR A 270 -22.53 0.21 -1.41
CA THR A 270 -23.34 -0.30 -0.30
C THR A 270 -23.47 0.68 0.85
N GLY A 271 -22.47 1.58 1.00
CA GLY A 271 -22.36 2.47 2.16
C GLY A 271 -22.04 1.77 3.48
N ALA A 272 -21.79 0.45 3.46
CA ALA A 272 -21.39 -0.26 4.67
C ALA A 272 -19.99 0.18 5.11
N PRO A 273 -19.72 0.32 6.42
CA PRO A 273 -18.43 0.76 6.91
C PRO A 273 -17.29 -0.15 6.46
N SER A 274 -16.17 0.46 6.06
CA SER A 274 -14.88 -0.18 5.83
C SER A 274 -13.80 0.55 6.62
N ALA A 275 -12.64 -0.08 6.78
CA ALA A 275 -11.46 0.57 7.31
C ALA A 275 -10.28 0.26 6.38
N ALA A 276 -9.37 1.22 6.25
CA ALA A 276 -8.09 0.97 5.62
C ALA A 276 -7.22 0.17 6.59
N ASP A 277 -6.54 -0.85 6.07
CA ASP A 277 -5.56 -1.65 6.79
C ASP A 277 -4.16 -1.23 6.33
N GLY A 278 -3.39 -2.07 5.67
CA GLY A 278 -2.12 -1.66 5.06
C GLY A 278 -2.31 -0.69 3.89
N ILE A 279 -1.51 0.34 3.81
CA ILE A 279 -1.60 1.39 2.79
C ILE A 279 -0.26 1.66 2.12
N ARG A 280 -0.28 2.02 0.83
CA ARG A 280 0.92 2.46 0.10
C ARG A 280 0.59 3.66 -0.78
N CYS A 281 1.60 4.51 -0.99
CA CYS A 281 1.51 5.66 -1.88
C CYS A 281 2.11 5.33 -3.25
N ASP A 282 1.50 5.78 -4.34
CA ASP A 282 2.10 5.74 -5.67
C ASP A 282 2.87 7.03 -6.00
N VAL A 283 3.58 7.03 -7.13
CA VAL A 283 4.41 8.18 -7.56
C VAL A 283 3.60 9.45 -7.85
N ASP A 284 2.30 9.35 -8.08
CA ASP A 284 1.40 10.48 -8.29
C ASP A 284 0.80 11.00 -6.96
N GLY A 285 1.14 10.37 -5.82
CA GLY A 285 0.64 10.74 -4.50
C GLY A 285 -0.71 10.13 -4.14
N ASN A 286 -1.22 9.19 -4.92
CA ASN A 286 -2.46 8.49 -4.58
C ASN A 286 -2.21 7.44 -3.51
N ILE A 287 -3.18 7.26 -2.63
CA ILE A 287 -3.14 6.22 -1.59
C ILE A 287 -3.90 5.00 -2.05
N TRP A 288 -3.20 3.88 -2.09
CA TRP A 288 -3.76 2.55 -2.32
C TRP A 288 -3.90 1.88 -0.96
N ALA A 289 -5.10 1.44 -0.63
CA ALA A 289 -5.45 0.96 0.70
C ALA A 289 -6.04 -0.45 0.63
N GLY A 290 -5.41 -1.39 1.33
CA GLY A 290 -6.03 -2.67 1.67
C GLY A 290 -7.27 -2.41 2.52
N ALA A 291 -8.42 -2.99 2.14
CA ALA A 291 -9.70 -2.73 2.78
C ALA A 291 -10.73 -3.79 2.35
N ARG A 292 -12.01 -3.51 2.56
CA ARG A 292 -13.13 -4.21 1.91
C ARG A 292 -13.64 -3.39 0.72
N PRO A 293 -13.98 -4.03 -0.37
CA PRO A 293 -13.87 -5.46 -0.74
C PRO A 293 -12.60 -5.72 -1.58
N GLY A 294 -11.41 -5.48 -1.04
CA GLY A 294 -10.12 -5.60 -1.73
C GLY A 294 -9.31 -4.32 -1.56
N VAL A 295 -8.87 -3.68 -2.64
CA VAL A 295 -8.08 -2.44 -2.57
C VAL A 295 -8.93 -1.25 -2.97
N GLN A 296 -8.91 -0.19 -2.19
CA GLN A 296 -9.50 1.10 -2.56
C GLN A 296 -8.40 2.08 -2.91
N VAL A 297 -8.61 2.87 -3.97
CA VAL A 297 -7.62 3.82 -4.47
C VAL A 297 -8.14 5.24 -4.31
N ILE A 298 -7.40 6.05 -3.57
CA ILE A 298 -7.76 7.41 -3.18
C ILE A 298 -6.77 8.38 -3.84
N HIS A 299 -7.30 9.33 -4.60
CA HIS A 299 -6.52 10.39 -5.20
C HIS A 299 -5.89 11.30 -4.12
N ALA A 300 -4.79 11.96 -4.46
CA ALA A 300 -4.07 12.86 -3.54
C ALA A 300 -4.94 14.00 -2.94
N ASP A 301 -6.07 14.32 -3.55
CA ASP A 301 -7.05 15.29 -3.04
C ASP A 301 -8.06 14.70 -2.04
N GLY A 302 -8.00 13.39 -1.75
CA GLY A 302 -8.92 12.68 -0.88
C GLY A 302 -10.13 12.07 -1.60
N THR A 303 -10.26 12.21 -2.92
CA THR A 303 -11.35 11.58 -3.67
C THR A 303 -11.08 10.09 -3.87
N ARG A 304 -12.05 9.23 -3.55
CA ARG A 304 -11.98 7.80 -3.92
C ARG A 304 -12.14 7.69 -5.44
N MET A 305 -11.13 7.18 -6.12
CA MET A 305 -11.15 7.14 -7.58
C MET A 305 -11.25 5.73 -8.17
N GLY A 306 -10.90 4.70 -7.43
CA GLY A 306 -10.92 3.35 -7.96
C GLY A 306 -11.00 2.26 -6.91
N MET A 307 -11.24 1.06 -7.37
CA MET A 307 -11.30 -0.12 -6.52
C MET A 307 -10.81 -1.35 -7.30
N ILE A 308 -10.02 -2.19 -6.65
CA ILE A 308 -9.70 -3.55 -7.11
C ILE A 308 -10.41 -4.49 -6.16
N ARG A 309 -11.46 -5.13 -6.65
CA ARG A 309 -12.31 -6.00 -5.85
C ARG A 309 -11.71 -7.40 -5.76
N LEU A 310 -11.62 -7.92 -4.55
CA LEU A 310 -11.19 -9.29 -4.26
C LEU A 310 -12.33 -10.06 -3.58
N PRO A 311 -12.34 -11.39 -3.66
CA PRO A 311 -13.31 -12.22 -2.94
C PRO A 311 -13.05 -12.24 -1.42
N GLU A 312 -11.89 -11.73 -0.99
CA GLU A 312 -11.40 -11.72 0.38
C GLU A 312 -11.11 -10.28 0.84
N THR A 313 -11.08 -10.06 2.15
CA THR A 313 -10.59 -8.80 2.72
C THR A 313 -9.11 -8.66 2.43
N CYS A 314 -8.70 -7.55 1.81
CA CYS A 314 -7.29 -7.24 1.62
C CYS A 314 -6.75 -6.55 2.87
N ALA A 315 -5.80 -7.20 3.53
CA ALA A 315 -5.19 -6.67 4.73
C ALA A 315 -4.05 -5.70 4.39
N ASN A 316 -3.16 -6.06 3.45
CA ASN A 316 -2.01 -5.20 3.15
C ASN A 316 -1.57 -5.34 1.68
N ILE A 317 -0.81 -4.37 1.20
CA ILE A 317 -0.39 -4.29 -0.19
C ILE A 317 1.06 -3.82 -0.31
N CYS A 318 1.71 -4.16 -1.43
CA CYS A 318 2.93 -3.47 -1.85
C CYS A 318 3.05 -3.42 -3.38
N PHE A 319 3.79 -2.43 -3.86
CA PHE A 319 4.21 -2.36 -5.26
C PHE A 319 5.53 -3.10 -5.43
N GLY A 320 5.62 -3.95 -6.46
CA GLY A 320 6.83 -4.70 -6.74
C GLY A 320 6.92 -5.16 -8.19
N GLY A 321 7.72 -6.19 -8.44
CA GLY A 321 8.11 -6.61 -9.78
C GLY A 321 9.24 -5.74 -10.35
N SER A 322 9.85 -6.18 -11.43
CA SER A 322 11.02 -5.54 -12.05
C SER A 322 10.79 -4.08 -12.46
N ARG A 323 9.54 -3.70 -12.76
CA ARG A 323 9.14 -2.33 -13.09
C ARG A 323 8.41 -1.62 -11.96
N ARG A 324 8.21 -2.27 -10.80
CA ARG A 324 7.50 -1.75 -9.63
C ARG A 324 6.06 -1.31 -9.91
N ASN A 325 5.46 -1.81 -10.98
CA ASN A 325 4.07 -1.58 -11.38
C ASN A 325 3.18 -2.81 -11.21
N ARG A 326 3.64 -3.80 -10.45
CA ARG A 326 2.84 -4.94 -10.03
C ARG A 326 2.40 -4.73 -8.59
N LEU A 327 1.11 -4.57 -8.40
CA LEU A 327 0.52 -4.48 -7.07
C LEU A 327 0.33 -5.90 -6.53
N PHE A 328 0.94 -6.20 -5.40
CA PHE A 328 0.71 -7.41 -4.62
C PHE A 328 -0.25 -7.10 -3.48
N MET A 329 -1.18 -8.01 -3.23
CA MET A 329 -2.28 -7.83 -2.30
C MET A 329 -2.36 -9.08 -1.41
N ALA A 330 -2.01 -8.92 -0.13
CA ALA A 330 -2.18 -9.94 0.90
C ALA A 330 -3.61 -9.85 1.41
N ALA A 331 -4.37 -10.92 1.24
CA ALA A 331 -5.79 -10.92 1.50
C ALA A 331 -6.22 -12.24 2.17
N SER A 332 -6.59 -12.16 3.43
CA SER A 332 -7.02 -13.31 4.25
C SER A 332 -6.18 -14.58 4.03
N GLU A 333 -6.67 -15.51 3.22
CA GLU A 333 -6.01 -16.80 2.96
C GLU A 333 -5.10 -16.79 1.72
N SER A 334 -5.00 -15.67 1.01
CA SER A 334 -4.41 -15.63 -0.33
C SER A 334 -3.43 -14.47 -0.54
N LEU A 335 -2.54 -14.68 -1.51
CA LEU A 335 -1.78 -13.61 -2.14
C LEU A 335 -2.30 -13.39 -3.56
N TYR A 336 -2.69 -12.15 -3.89
CA TYR A 336 -3.09 -11.75 -5.24
C TYR A 336 -2.09 -10.77 -5.84
N SER A 337 -2.15 -10.60 -7.15
CA SER A 337 -1.45 -9.52 -7.85
C SER A 337 -2.15 -9.06 -9.11
N VAL A 338 -1.88 -7.82 -9.50
CA VAL A 338 -2.34 -7.21 -10.74
C VAL A 338 -1.29 -6.19 -11.23
N TYR A 339 -1.16 -6.03 -12.53
CA TYR A 339 -0.35 -4.93 -13.10
C TYR A 339 -1.18 -3.67 -13.22
N VAL A 340 -0.56 -2.53 -12.93
CA VAL A 340 -1.16 -1.19 -12.99
C VAL A 340 -0.27 -0.22 -13.77
N GLU A 341 -0.84 0.89 -14.27
CA GLU A 341 -0.12 1.95 -15.01
C GLU A 341 0.46 3.02 -14.06
N THR A 342 0.95 2.60 -12.91
CA THR A 342 1.71 3.42 -11.97
C THR A 342 2.72 2.58 -11.23
N THR A 343 3.59 3.22 -10.47
CA THR A 343 4.57 2.54 -9.61
C THR A 343 4.45 3.02 -8.18
N GLY A 344 4.87 2.20 -7.22
CA GLY A 344 4.97 2.65 -5.84
C GLY A 344 5.94 3.83 -5.70
N ALA A 345 5.60 4.79 -4.85
CA ALA A 345 6.44 5.96 -4.58
C ALA A 345 7.80 5.58 -3.98
N HIS A 346 7.86 4.53 -3.18
CA HIS A 346 9.03 4.11 -2.43
C HIS A 346 9.45 2.68 -2.75
N PHE A 347 10.69 2.29 -2.38
CA PHE A 347 11.29 1.02 -2.78
C PHE A 347 10.69 -0.19 -2.04
N ALA A 348 9.98 0.00 -0.97
CA ALA A 348 9.35 -1.08 -0.19
C ALA A 348 7.94 -0.70 0.25
#